data_b2c2cf19789d0db5fced51a90f802522
#
_entry.id   b2c2cf19789d0db5fced51a90f802522
#
_cell.length_a   1.000
_cell.length_b   1.000
_cell.length_c   1.000
_cell.angle_alpha   90.00
_cell.angle_beta   90.00
_cell.angle_gamma   90.00
#
_symmetry.space_group_name_H-M   'P 1'
#
loop_
_entity.id
_entity.type
_entity.pdbx_description
1 polymer ?
#
loop_
_entity_poly.entity_id
_entity_poly.type
_entity_poly.pdbx_seq_one_letter_code
_entity_poly.pdbx_strand_id
1 'polypeptide(L)'
;MPALGHLTSPAVRFVAAAHAARRPLAHFSGREGARGRTRAPHDRTGRRRGTAADAGCGDGQEQPAAEFQCEAEVKKSRFIATVVPTTDDGMSVIAAVKERYADARHNCFALVTQAGAKRFSDDGEPGGTAGKPILSAIESSGLVNVAVVVTRYYGGIKLGTGGLARAYGGAAASALAGVPRETIRVMTTLVVEVPFDDIGTLYRNAESHDACVGDVNGEHDNTAVTAVTIPLASVSAFQAALKESTAGRARCSLAEQVAAR
;
A
#
# COMPACT_ATOMS: atom_id res chain seq x y z
N MET A 1 50.84 -0.17 6.31
CA MET A 1 49.58 -0.97 6.20
C MET A 1 48.81 -0.75 7.50
N PRO A 2 47.76 0.04 7.54
CA PRO A 2 46.67 -0.13 8.52
C PRO A 2 45.37 -0.47 7.86
N ALA A 3 44.59 -1.27 8.59
CA ALA A 3 43.39 -1.99 8.20
C ALA A 3 42.18 -1.10 7.88
N LEU A 4 41.45 -1.50 6.86
CA LEU A 4 40.13 -1.00 6.49
C LEU A 4 39.08 -1.38 7.55
N GLY A 5 38.57 -0.38 8.27
CA GLY A 5 37.42 -0.53 9.17
C GLY A 5 36.12 -0.55 8.38
N HIS A 6 35.34 -1.63 8.53
CA HIS A 6 33.98 -1.73 8.02
C HIS A 6 33.06 -0.78 8.80
N LEU A 7 32.52 0.22 8.12
CA LEU A 7 31.41 1.05 8.61
C LEU A 7 30.10 0.29 8.36
N THR A 8 29.57 -0.32 9.43
CA THR A 8 28.22 -0.86 9.47
C THR A 8 27.23 0.28 9.71
N SER A 9 26.36 0.51 8.75
CA SER A 9 25.24 1.45 8.82
C SER A 9 24.24 1.03 9.92
N PRO A 10 23.78 1.95 10.79
CA PRO A 10 22.75 1.64 11.76
C PRO A 10 21.37 1.60 11.09
N ALA A 11 20.77 0.41 11.09
CA ALA A 11 19.38 0.21 10.74
C ALA A 11 18.45 0.99 11.69
N VAL A 12 17.66 1.88 11.16
CA VAL A 12 16.58 2.58 11.87
C VAL A 12 15.49 1.56 12.22
N ARG A 13 15.43 1.18 13.51
CA ARG A 13 14.32 0.36 14.03
C ARG A 13 13.11 1.26 14.29
N PHE A 14 12.10 1.15 13.46
CA PHE A 14 10.76 1.61 13.82
C PHE A 14 10.09 0.57 14.73
N VAL A 15 9.85 0.96 15.97
CA VAL A 15 9.04 0.18 16.91
C VAL A 15 7.58 0.54 16.67
N ALA A 16 6.84 -0.36 16.04
CA ALA A 16 5.38 -0.27 15.97
C ALA A 16 4.80 -0.80 17.29
N ALA A 17 4.21 0.09 18.08
CA ALA A 17 3.46 -0.29 19.28
C ALA A 17 2.07 -0.80 18.88
N ALA A 18 1.86 -2.11 19.00
CA ALA A 18 0.54 -2.72 18.88
C ALA A 18 -0.29 -2.43 20.12
N HIS A 19 -1.34 -1.62 19.98
CA HIS A 19 -2.38 -1.47 21.01
C HIS A 19 -3.55 -2.37 20.64
N ALA A 20 -3.64 -3.52 21.32
CA ALA A 20 -4.77 -4.43 21.25
C ALA A 20 -5.95 -3.87 22.07
N ALA A 21 -6.97 -3.38 21.42
CA ALA A 21 -8.26 -3.06 22.06
C ALA A 21 -9.22 -4.23 21.84
N ARG A 22 -9.37 -5.07 22.87
CA ARG A 22 -10.47 -6.05 23.00
C ARG A 22 -11.77 -5.29 23.27
N ARG A 23 -12.79 -5.48 22.43
CA ARG A 23 -14.19 -5.14 22.75
C ARG A 23 -15.03 -6.41 22.77
N PRO A 24 -15.95 -6.55 23.77
CA PRO A 24 -16.74 -7.77 23.94
C PRO A 24 -17.94 -7.82 22.99
N LEU A 25 -18.29 -9.06 22.61
CA LEU A 25 -19.47 -9.45 21.86
C LEU A 25 -20.75 -9.04 22.62
N ALA A 26 -21.61 -8.24 22.01
CA ALA A 26 -22.98 -8.01 22.47
C ALA A 26 -23.91 -9.01 21.78
N HIS A 27 -24.57 -9.82 22.60
CA HIS A 27 -25.72 -10.66 22.25
C HIS A 27 -26.86 -9.78 21.71
N PHE A 28 -27.37 -10.11 20.54
CA PHE A 28 -28.64 -9.57 20.08
C PHE A 28 -29.61 -10.72 19.87
N SER A 29 -30.55 -10.86 20.79
CA SER A 29 -31.66 -11.79 20.73
C SER A 29 -32.76 -11.25 19.83
N GLY A 30 -33.33 -12.13 19.02
CA GLY A 30 -34.38 -11.79 18.07
C GLY A 30 -35.72 -11.42 18.66
N ARG A 31 -36.53 -10.77 17.85
CA ARG A 31 -38.00 -10.88 17.89
C ARG A 31 -38.57 -10.67 16.49
N GLU A 32 -39.38 -11.64 16.11
CA GLU A 32 -40.28 -11.63 14.96
C GLU A 32 -41.34 -10.56 15.04
N GLY A 33 -41.85 -10.11 13.89
CA GLY A 33 -43.17 -9.51 13.84
C GLY A 33 -43.53 -8.67 12.62
N ALA A 34 -44.37 -9.26 11.77
CA ALA A 34 -45.46 -8.65 11.01
C ALA A 34 -45.23 -7.85 9.72
N ARG A 35 -45.74 -8.47 8.71
CA ARG A 35 -46.29 -8.10 7.38
C ARG A 35 -46.83 -6.65 7.25
N GLY A 36 -46.45 -5.97 6.19
CA GLY A 36 -47.10 -4.79 5.68
C GLY A 36 -46.72 -4.56 4.20
N ARG A 37 -47.64 -5.00 3.28
CA ARG A 37 -47.57 -4.63 1.85
C ARG A 37 -48.07 -3.20 1.73
N THR A 38 -47.28 -2.31 1.12
CA THR A 38 -47.82 -1.15 0.40
C THR A 38 -47.01 -0.88 -0.87
N ARG A 39 -47.80 -0.73 -1.92
CA ARG A 39 -47.42 -0.50 -3.30
C ARG A 39 -46.75 0.88 -3.48
N ALA A 40 -45.73 0.93 -4.32
CA ALA A 40 -45.10 2.16 -4.79
C ALA A 40 -46.01 2.95 -5.75
N PRO A 41 -45.85 4.26 -5.87
CA PRO A 41 -46.08 4.98 -7.09
C PRO A 41 -44.81 5.28 -7.85
N HIS A 42 -44.83 5.03 -9.17
CA HIS A 42 -43.84 5.51 -10.11
C HIS A 42 -43.84 7.05 -10.12
N ASP A 43 -42.66 7.64 -9.93
CA ASP A 43 -42.42 8.98 -10.45
C ASP A 43 -41.22 8.95 -11.41
N ARG A 44 -41.50 9.40 -12.60
CA ARG A 44 -40.55 9.66 -13.70
C ARG A 44 -40.10 11.09 -13.52
N THR A 45 -38.85 11.32 -13.84
CA THR A 45 -38.13 12.60 -13.99
C THR A 45 -37.29 13.03 -12.78
N GLY A 46 -36.01 12.81 -12.92
CA GLY A 46 -34.99 13.26 -12.00
C GLY A 46 -33.62 12.84 -12.46
N ARG A 47 -33.20 13.32 -13.63
CA ARG A 47 -31.81 13.25 -14.12
C ARG A 47 -30.92 13.98 -13.12
N ARG A 48 -30.58 13.35 -12.00
CA ARG A 48 -29.48 13.80 -11.14
C ARG A 48 -28.19 13.56 -11.91
N ARG A 49 -27.69 14.62 -12.50
CA ARG A 49 -26.27 14.72 -12.83
C ARG A 49 -25.54 14.45 -11.52
N GLY A 50 -24.95 13.25 -11.40
CA GLY A 50 -23.91 13.01 -10.44
C GLY A 50 -22.83 14.04 -10.74
N THR A 51 -22.69 14.99 -9.86
CA THR A 51 -21.49 15.81 -9.79
C THR A 51 -20.36 14.79 -9.65
N ALA A 52 -19.51 14.73 -10.66
CA ALA A 52 -18.18 14.16 -10.52
C ALA A 52 -17.53 15.00 -9.42
N ALA A 53 -17.71 14.55 -8.19
CA ALA A 53 -17.01 15.07 -7.05
C ALA A 53 -15.56 14.75 -7.28
N ASP A 54 -14.84 15.79 -7.62
CA ASP A 54 -13.48 16.04 -7.18
C ASP A 54 -12.56 14.81 -7.24
N ALA A 55 -12.14 14.46 -8.47
CA ALA A 55 -10.87 13.81 -8.64
C ALA A 55 -9.80 14.84 -8.23
N GLY A 56 -9.75 15.11 -6.92
CA GLY A 56 -8.62 15.76 -6.32
C GLY A 56 -7.42 14.94 -6.75
N CYS A 57 -6.48 15.58 -7.42
CA CYS A 57 -5.14 15.09 -7.67
C CYS A 57 -4.50 14.84 -6.29
N GLY A 58 -4.89 13.74 -5.65
CA GLY A 58 -4.38 13.31 -4.36
C GLY A 58 -3.09 12.56 -4.62
N ASP A 59 -1.99 13.19 -4.28
CA ASP A 59 -0.63 12.65 -4.33
C ASP A 59 -0.40 11.44 -3.41
N GLY A 60 -1.46 10.77 -2.96
CA GLY A 60 -1.43 9.62 -2.10
C GLY A 60 -1.79 8.33 -2.85
N GLN A 61 -1.04 7.28 -2.60
CA GLN A 61 -1.43 5.92 -2.95
C GLN A 61 -2.29 5.34 -1.82
N GLU A 62 -3.21 4.44 -2.16
CA GLU A 62 -4.02 3.74 -1.16
C GLU A 62 -3.40 2.39 -0.81
N GLN A 63 -3.41 2.05 0.46
CA GLN A 63 -3.03 0.73 0.97
C GLN A 63 -4.08 0.19 1.95
N PRO A 64 -4.10 -1.14 2.23
CA PRO A 64 -4.93 -1.67 3.30
C PRO A 64 -4.51 -1.09 4.66
N ALA A 65 -5.47 -0.61 5.44
CA ALA A 65 -5.22 -0.11 6.80
C ALA A 65 -5.11 -1.24 7.84
N ALA A 66 -5.65 -2.43 7.54
CA ALA A 66 -5.65 -3.59 8.44
C ALA A 66 -5.84 -4.90 7.67
N GLU A 67 -5.57 -6.03 8.34
CA GLU A 67 -5.93 -7.36 7.82
C GLU A 67 -7.45 -7.45 7.64
N PHE A 68 -7.88 -7.97 6.50
CA PHE A 68 -9.29 -8.21 6.19
C PHE A 68 -9.47 -9.59 5.57
N GLN A 69 -10.56 -10.26 5.92
CA GLN A 69 -10.87 -11.59 5.43
C GLN A 69 -12.28 -11.66 4.86
N CYS A 70 -12.41 -12.37 3.75
CA CYS A 70 -13.69 -12.66 3.11
C CYS A 70 -13.74 -14.13 2.71
N GLU A 71 -14.90 -14.77 2.83
CA GLU A 71 -15.11 -16.15 2.44
C GLU A 71 -16.14 -16.23 1.30
N ALA A 72 -15.86 -17.11 0.33
CA ALA A 72 -16.75 -17.40 -0.78
C ALA A 72 -16.83 -18.90 -1.02
N GLU A 73 -18.00 -19.40 -1.38
CA GLU A 73 -18.22 -20.80 -1.77
C GLU A 73 -18.54 -20.90 -3.25
N VAL A 74 -17.81 -21.75 -3.97
CA VAL A 74 -18.04 -22.02 -5.39
C VAL A 74 -18.06 -23.54 -5.63
N LYS A 75 -19.19 -24.10 -6.04
CA LYS A 75 -19.39 -25.55 -6.26
C LYS A 75 -18.87 -26.39 -5.08
N LYS A 76 -19.29 -26.08 -3.88
CA LYS A 76 -18.87 -26.72 -2.61
C LYS A 76 -17.39 -26.54 -2.25
N SER A 77 -16.57 -25.90 -3.09
CA SER A 77 -15.22 -25.49 -2.71
C SER A 77 -15.29 -24.17 -1.96
N ARG A 78 -14.61 -24.10 -0.83
CA ARG A 78 -14.54 -22.91 0.02
C ARG A 78 -13.25 -22.15 -0.27
N PHE A 79 -13.36 -20.86 -0.48
CA PHE A 79 -12.25 -19.95 -0.75
C PHE A 79 -12.22 -18.88 0.34
N ILE A 80 -11.12 -18.77 1.06
CA ILE A 80 -10.90 -17.77 2.10
C ILE A 80 -9.85 -16.80 1.57
N ALA A 81 -10.24 -15.58 1.25
CA ALA A 81 -9.34 -14.53 0.82
C ALA A 81 -8.93 -13.67 2.01
N THR A 82 -7.65 -13.61 2.32
CA THR A 82 -7.06 -12.79 3.37
C THR A 82 -6.22 -11.70 2.71
N VAL A 83 -6.60 -10.45 2.93
CA VAL A 83 -5.86 -9.24 2.50
C VAL A 83 -5.04 -8.77 3.68
N VAL A 84 -3.75 -8.56 3.50
CA VAL A 84 -2.82 -8.13 4.56
C VAL A 84 -2.00 -6.95 4.05
N PRO A 85 -1.89 -5.85 4.84
CA PRO A 85 -0.93 -4.79 4.54
C PRO A 85 0.50 -5.31 4.64
N THR A 86 1.38 -4.81 3.77
CA THR A 86 2.81 -5.17 3.80
C THR A 86 3.67 -3.92 3.61
N THR A 87 4.79 -3.87 4.31
CA THR A 87 5.73 -2.72 4.26
C THR A 87 7.06 -3.06 3.60
N ASP A 88 7.28 -4.35 3.34
CA ASP A 88 8.52 -4.90 2.78
C ASP A 88 8.23 -5.81 1.59
N ASP A 89 8.98 -6.88 1.44
CA ASP A 89 8.79 -7.89 0.39
C ASP A 89 7.50 -8.73 0.56
N GLY A 90 6.77 -8.58 1.67
CA GLY A 90 5.50 -9.22 1.97
C GLY A 90 5.56 -10.73 2.22
N MET A 91 6.73 -11.35 2.14
CA MET A 91 6.83 -12.82 2.26
C MET A 91 6.59 -13.32 3.67
N SER A 92 6.96 -12.54 4.68
CA SER A 92 6.74 -12.87 6.09
C SER A 92 5.25 -12.94 6.45
N VAL A 93 4.46 -11.97 5.99
CA VAL A 93 3.00 -11.94 6.22
C VAL A 93 2.29 -13.05 5.46
N ILE A 94 2.73 -13.37 4.22
CA ILE A 94 2.21 -14.50 3.47
C ILE A 94 2.51 -15.82 4.18
N ALA A 95 3.72 -16.01 4.72
CA ALA A 95 4.10 -17.20 5.47
C ALA A 95 3.22 -17.37 6.72
N ALA A 96 2.96 -16.30 7.46
CA ALA A 96 2.08 -16.33 8.64
C ALA A 96 0.63 -16.73 8.29
N VAL A 97 0.10 -16.24 7.17
CA VAL A 97 -1.24 -16.66 6.70
C VAL A 97 -1.23 -18.13 6.27
N LYS A 98 -0.20 -18.58 5.55
CA LYS A 98 -0.06 -19.99 5.14
C LYS A 98 0.04 -20.92 6.35
N GLU A 99 0.74 -20.53 7.40
CA GLU A 99 0.83 -21.30 8.64
C GLU A 99 -0.53 -21.42 9.34
N ARG A 100 -1.32 -20.33 9.37
CA ARG A 100 -2.69 -20.31 9.91
C ARG A 100 -3.61 -21.31 9.22
N TYR A 101 -3.39 -21.58 7.93
CA TYR A 101 -4.17 -22.49 7.09
C TYR A 101 -3.31 -23.64 6.53
N ALA A 102 -2.41 -24.17 7.34
CA ALA A 102 -1.51 -25.26 6.96
C ALA A 102 -2.24 -26.58 6.62
N ASP A 103 -3.48 -26.74 7.09
CA ASP A 103 -4.38 -27.85 6.75
C ASP A 103 -4.99 -27.76 5.35
N ALA A 104 -4.96 -26.57 4.73
CA ALA A 104 -5.45 -26.37 3.38
C ALA A 104 -4.44 -26.86 2.35
N ARG A 105 -4.98 -27.43 1.24
CA ARG A 105 -4.13 -27.96 0.17
C ARG A 105 -3.44 -26.88 -0.65
N HIS A 106 -4.07 -25.72 -0.79
CA HIS A 106 -3.58 -24.60 -1.62
C HIS A 106 -3.79 -23.27 -0.90
N ASN A 107 -2.70 -22.52 -0.77
CA ASN A 107 -2.65 -21.15 -0.26
C ASN A 107 -2.01 -20.25 -1.34
N CYS A 108 -2.77 -20.00 -2.39
CA CYS A 108 -2.32 -19.20 -3.53
C CYS A 108 -2.24 -17.73 -3.15
N PHE A 109 -1.25 -17.01 -3.66
CA PHE A 109 -1.10 -15.61 -3.28
C PHE A 109 -0.65 -14.72 -4.42
N ALA A 110 -0.86 -13.42 -4.26
CA ALA A 110 -0.19 -12.36 -4.99
C ALA A 110 0.07 -11.18 -4.05
N LEU A 111 1.08 -10.37 -4.40
CA LEU A 111 1.41 -9.14 -3.70
C LEU A 111 1.84 -8.04 -4.67
N VAL A 112 1.63 -6.79 -4.27
CA VAL A 112 2.10 -5.59 -4.95
C VAL A 112 2.64 -4.63 -3.90
N THR A 113 3.89 -4.18 -4.07
CA THR A 113 4.52 -3.20 -3.20
C THR A 113 4.39 -1.79 -3.78
N GLN A 114 4.60 -0.76 -2.95
CA GLN A 114 4.64 0.63 -3.38
C GLN A 114 5.75 0.89 -4.43
N ALA A 115 6.86 0.18 -4.35
CA ALA A 115 7.95 0.26 -5.33
C ALA A 115 7.61 -0.41 -6.67
N GLY A 116 6.40 -0.97 -6.82
CA GLY A 116 5.94 -1.63 -8.05
C GLY A 116 6.40 -3.09 -8.19
N ALA A 117 7.07 -3.67 -7.20
CA ALA A 117 7.42 -5.08 -7.23
C ALA A 117 6.14 -5.94 -7.11
N LYS A 118 6.05 -6.97 -7.95
CA LYS A 118 4.91 -7.89 -8.02
C LYS A 118 5.40 -9.32 -7.88
N ARG A 119 4.72 -10.10 -7.03
CA ARG A 119 4.98 -11.55 -6.89
C ARG A 119 3.65 -12.29 -6.82
N PHE A 120 3.62 -13.52 -7.31
CA PHE A 120 2.45 -14.39 -7.19
C PHE A 120 2.85 -15.86 -7.21
N SER A 121 1.97 -16.73 -6.72
CA SER A 121 2.14 -18.18 -6.73
C SER A 121 0.79 -18.88 -6.84
N ASP A 122 0.75 -19.93 -7.64
CA ASP A 122 -0.40 -20.82 -7.76
C ASP A 122 -0.41 -21.95 -6.71
N ASP A 123 0.65 -22.12 -5.91
CA ASP A 123 0.75 -23.04 -4.77
C ASP A 123 0.21 -24.47 -5.08
N GLY A 124 0.59 -25.02 -6.23
CA GLY A 124 0.19 -26.34 -6.68
C GLY A 124 -1.15 -26.43 -7.42
N GLU A 125 -1.87 -25.33 -7.62
CA GLU A 125 -2.95 -25.25 -8.60
C GLU A 125 -2.39 -25.25 -10.04
N PRO A 126 -3.19 -25.53 -11.07
CA PRO A 126 -2.73 -25.45 -12.46
C PRO A 126 -2.17 -24.04 -12.77
N GLY A 127 -1.04 -24.00 -13.47
CA GLY A 127 -0.30 -22.76 -13.73
C GLY A 127 -1.19 -21.62 -14.28
N GLY A 128 -1.14 -20.45 -13.61
CA GLY A 128 -1.86 -19.25 -14.00
C GLY A 128 -3.36 -19.24 -13.65
N THR A 129 -3.85 -20.22 -12.90
CA THR A 129 -5.29 -20.30 -12.56
C THR A 129 -5.63 -19.67 -11.22
N ALA A 130 -4.64 -19.32 -10.40
CA ALA A 130 -4.84 -18.73 -9.09
C ALA A 130 -4.04 -17.44 -8.89
N GLY A 131 -2.71 -17.50 -8.90
CA GLY A 131 -1.85 -16.35 -8.60
C GLY A 131 -2.04 -15.19 -9.55
N LYS A 132 -2.10 -15.43 -10.87
CA LYS A 132 -2.35 -14.36 -11.85
C LYS A 132 -3.73 -13.70 -11.71
N PRO A 133 -4.86 -14.44 -11.54
CA PRO A 133 -6.16 -13.83 -11.23
C PRO A 133 -6.18 -13.01 -9.95
N ILE A 134 -5.47 -13.45 -8.88
CA ILE A 134 -5.34 -12.68 -7.64
C ILE A 134 -4.56 -11.39 -7.91
N LEU A 135 -3.42 -11.47 -8.62
CA LEU A 135 -2.64 -10.28 -8.99
C LEU A 135 -3.47 -9.28 -9.80
N SER A 136 -4.21 -9.75 -10.79
CA SER A 136 -5.09 -8.89 -11.60
C SER A 136 -6.17 -8.20 -10.77
N ALA A 137 -6.71 -8.87 -9.73
CA ALA A 137 -7.64 -8.26 -8.80
C ALA A 137 -6.99 -7.14 -7.97
N ILE A 138 -5.74 -7.35 -7.49
CA ILE A 138 -4.98 -6.30 -6.78
C ILE A 138 -4.75 -5.10 -7.70
N GLU A 139 -4.25 -5.32 -8.92
CA GLU A 139 -4.00 -4.24 -9.90
C GLU A 139 -5.28 -3.44 -10.20
N SER A 140 -6.41 -4.13 -10.35
CA SER A 140 -7.71 -3.48 -10.58
C SER A 140 -8.22 -2.68 -9.38
N SER A 141 -7.78 -3.01 -8.15
CA SER A 141 -8.17 -2.29 -6.94
C SER A 141 -7.42 -0.97 -6.74
N GLY A 142 -6.27 -0.80 -7.42
CA GLY A 142 -5.37 0.35 -7.26
C GLY A 142 -4.58 0.36 -5.95
N LEU A 143 -4.71 -0.67 -5.09
CA LEU A 143 -3.99 -0.74 -3.83
C LEU A 143 -2.53 -1.15 -4.03
N VAL A 144 -1.64 -0.55 -3.22
CA VAL A 144 -0.23 -0.91 -3.09
C VAL A 144 0.07 -1.41 -1.68
N ASN A 145 1.27 -1.90 -1.44
CA ASN A 145 1.67 -2.45 -0.14
C ASN A 145 0.67 -3.49 0.37
N VAL A 146 0.22 -4.37 -0.50
CA VAL A 146 -0.82 -5.34 -0.24
C VAL A 146 -0.40 -6.75 -0.65
N ALA A 147 -0.61 -7.70 0.25
CA ALA A 147 -0.56 -9.13 -0.03
C ALA A 147 -1.97 -9.72 0.08
N VAL A 148 -2.35 -10.55 -0.87
CA VAL A 148 -3.61 -11.30 -0.84
C VAL A 148 -3.30 -12.78 -0.92
N VAL A 149 -3.73 -13.53 0.09
CA VAL A 149 -3.64 -14.99 0.13
C VAL A 149 -5.05 -15.56 -0.01
N VAL A 150 -5.26 -16.44 -0.98
CA VAL A 150 -6.54 -17.15 -1.14
C VAL A 150 -6.33 -18.62 -0.85
N THR A 151 -6.85 -19.03 0.29
CA THR A 151 -6.85 -20.41 0.78
C THR A 151 -8.02 -21.18 0.22
N ARG A 152 -7.80 -22.36 -0.33
CA ARG A 152 -8.87 -23.19 -0.89
C ARG A 152 -9.01 -24.52 -0.18
N TYR A 153 -10.26 -24.83 0.21
CA TYR A 153 -10.70 -26.15 0.61
C TYR A 153 -11.55 -26.78 -0.50
N TYR A 154 -11.12 -27.93 -1.00
CA TYR A 154 -11.79 -28.62 -2.11
C TYR A 154 -13.11 -29.25 -1.68
N GLY A 155 -14.18 -28.97 -2.39
CA GLY A 155 -15.54 -29.44 -2.11
C GLY A 155 -16.00 -30.66 -2.93
N GLY A 156 -15.06 -31.42 -3.54
CA GLY A 156 -15.40 -32.64 -4.29
C GLY A 156 -15.77 -32.42 -5.76
N ILE A 157 -16.06 -31.18 -6.21
CA ILE A 157 -16.45 -30.87 -7.59
C ILE A 157 -15.31 -30.11 -8.28
N LYS A 158 -14.83 -30.64 -9.42
CA LYS A 158 -13.81 -29.97 -10.24
C LYS A 158 -14.37 -28.70 -10.89
N LEU A 159 -13.69 -27.57 -10.71
CA LEU A 159 -14.10 -26.28 -11.30
C LEU A 159 -13.63 -26.10 -12.74
N GLY A 160 -12.56 -26.78 -13.15
CA GLY A 160 -11.84 -26.51 -14.39
C GLY A 160 -11.00 -25.24 -14.32
N THR A 161 -10.07 -25.03 -15.27
CA THR A 161 -9.13 -23.91 -15.26
C THR A 161 -9.81 -22.54 -15.25
N GLY A 162 -10.81 -22.34 -16.13
CA GLY A 162 -11.58 -21.09 -16.16
C GLY A 162 -12.47 -20.87 -14.93
N GLY A 163 -12.96 -21.97 -14.30
CA GLY A 163 -13.69 -21.91 -13.05
C GLY A 163 -12.80 -21.52 -11.85
N LEU A 164 -11.59 -22.07 -11.82
CA LEU A 164 -10.58 -21.71 -10.82
C LEU A 164 -10.20 -20.24 -10.92
N ALA A 165 -9.85 -19.78 -12.11
CA ALA A 165 -9.45 -18.38 -12.30
C ALA A 165 -10.55 -17.40 -11.85
N ARG A 166 -11.81 -17.67 -12.17
CA ARG A 166 -12.93 -16.85 -11.69
C ARG A 166 -13.13 -16.93 -10.18
N ALA A 167 -12.96 -18.11 -9.58
CA ALA A 167 -13.14 -18.28 -8.14
C ALA A 167 -12.04 -17.56 -7.35
N TYR A 168 -10.76 -17.73 -7.71
CA TYR A 168 -9.64 -17.06 -7.07
C TYR A 168 -9.69 -15.54 -7.25
N GLY A 169 -9.88 -15.07 -8.49
CA GLY A 169 -9.98 -13.64 -8.78
C GLY A 169 -11.21 -13.00 -8.13
N GLY A 170 -12.35 -13.68 -8.12
CA GLY A 170 -13.58 -13.20 -7.49
C GLY A 170 -13.47 -13.11 -5.97
N ALA A 171 -12.87 -14.13 -5.31
CA ALA A 171 -12.63 -14.10 -3.86
C ALA A 171 -11.68 -12.95 -3.49
N ALA A 172 -10.57 -12.80 -4.23
CA ALA A 172 -9.63 -11.70 -4.02
C ALA A 172 -10.29 -10.32 -4.22
N ALA A 173 -11.05 -10.14 -5.31
CA ALA A 173 -11.74 -8.88 -5.58
C ALA A 173 -12.77 -8.53 -4.51
N SER A 174 -13.52 -9.51 -4.00
CA SER A 174 -14.47 -9.30 -2.90
C SER A 174 -13.80 -8.87 -1.62
N ALA A 175 -12.66 -9.46 -1.27
CA ALA A 175 -11.89 -9.07 -0.09
C ALA A 175 -11.29 -7.68 -0.24
N LEU A 176 -10.71 -7.36 -1.40
CA LEU A 176 -10.14 -6.04 -1.71
C LEU A 176 -11.19 -4.91 -1.74
N ALA A 177 -12.43 -5.23 -2.09
CA ALA A 177 -13.54 -4.26 -2.03
C ALA A 177 -13.98 -3.94 -0.60
N GLY A 178 -13.84 -4.90 0.33
CA GLY A 178 -14.25 -4.75 1.73
C GLY A 178 -13.14 -4.28 2.68
N VAL A 179 -11.88 -4.30 2.25
CA VAL A 179 -10.76 -3.93 3.12
C VAL A 179 -10.78 -2.44 3.45
N PRO A 180 -10.60 -2.06 4.73
CA PRO A 180 -10.36 -0.67 5.10
C PRO A 180 -9.11 -0.13 4.39
N ARG A 181 -9.18 1.09 3.88
CA ARG A 181 -8.10 1.73 3.13
C ARG A 181 -7.56 2.94 3.87
N GLU A 182 -6.29 3.17 3.73
CA GLU A 182 -5.63 4.40 4.18
C GLU A 182 -4.78 4.97 3.05
N THR A 183 -4.67 6.29 3.01
CA THR A 183 -3.85 6.99 2.04
C THR A 183 -2.44 7.15 2.59
N ILE A 184 -1.45 6.67 1.84
CA ILE A 184 -0.04 6.85 2.15
C ILE A 184 0.57 7.89 1.22
N ARG A 185 1.44 8.74 1.76
CA ARG A 185 2.22 9.69 0.97
C ARG A 185 3.44 8.99 0.39
N VAL A 186 3.67 9.14 -0.90
CA VAL A 186 4.90 8.68 -1.54
C VAL A 186 6.01 9.68 -1.20
N MET A 187 7.01 9.25 -0.43
CA MET A 187 8.15 10.07 -0.06
C MET A 187 9.33 9.80 -0.99
N THR A 188 10.12 10.81 -1.26
CA THR A 188 11.39 10.69 -1.98
C THR A 188 12.49 11.45 -1.25
N THR A 189 13.75 11.12 -1.55
CA THR A 189 14.90 11.81 -0.95
C THR A 189 15.65 12.60 -2.01
N LEU A 190 15.84 13.87 -1.74
CA LEU A 190 16.68 14.78 -2.51
C LEU A 190 18.01 14.97 -1.80
N VAL A 191 19.09 15.07 -2.55
CA VAL A 191 20.36 15.61 -2.07
C VAL A 191 20.35 17.09 -2.38
N VAL A 192 20.51 17.92 -1.34
CA VAL A 192 20.51 19.37 -1.43
C VAL A 192 21.87 19.91 -1.03
N GLU A 193 22.47 20.67 -1.93
CA GLU A 193 23.68 21.44 -1.71
C GLU A 193 23.29 22.89 -1.51
N VAL A 194 23.66 23.50 -0.39
CA VAL A 194 23.27 24.86 -0.05
C VAL A 194 24.41 25.60 0.69
N PRO A 195 24.69 26.89 0.38
CA PRO A 195 25.61 27.70 1.17
C PRO A 195 25.19 27.74 2.64
N PHE A 196 26.19 27.77 3.57
CA PHE A 196 25.89 27.83 5.00
C PHE A 196 25.00 29.01 5.40
N ASP A 197 25.13 30.16 4.70
CA ASP A 197 24.30 31.35 4.94
C ASP A 197 22.82 31.12 4.58
N ASP A 198 22.52 30.16 3.71
CA ASP A 198 21.18 29.85 3.24
C ASP A 198 20.53 28.66 3.96
N ILE A 199 21.21 28.01 4.93
CA ILE A 199 20.67 26.86 5.69
C ILE A 199 19.34 27.20 6.35
N GLY A 200 19.20 28.39 6.96
CA GLY A 200 17.94 28.82 7.55
C GLY A 200 16.81 28.96 6.51
N THR A 201 17.14 29.28 5.28
CA THR A 201 16.21 29.34 4.16
C THR A 201 15.78 27.93 3.71
N LEU A 202 16.70 26.96 3.70
CA LEU A 202 16.40 25.54 3.45
C LEU A 202 15.40 25.01 4.47
N TYR A 203 15.60 25.21 5.76
CA TYR A 203 14.70 24.73 6.81
C TYR A 203 13.30 25.33 6.68
N ARG A 204 13.17 26.64 6.42
CA ARG A 204 11.86 27.28 6.19
C ARG A 204 11.13 26.72 4.98
N ASN A 205 11.84 26.50 3.88
CA ASN A 205 11.26 25.86 2.69
C ASN A 205 10.85 24.43 2.96
N ALA A 206 11.64 23.66 3.71
CA ALA A 206 11.33 22.29 4.07
C ALA A 206 10.04 22.21 4.90
N GLU A 207 9.90 23.04 5.92
CA GLU A 207 8.69 23.11 6.75
C GLU A 207 7.43 23.43 5.93
N SER A 208 7.51 24.36 4.98
CA SER A 208 6.36 24.74 4.15
C SER A 208 5.95 23.69 3.12
N HIS A 209 6.76 22.64 2.90
CA HIS A 209 6.51 21.55 1.95
C HIS A 209 6.43 20.18 2.60
N ASP A 210 6.20 20.11 3.91
CA ASP A 210 6.16 18.87 4.70
C ASP A 210 7.44 18.01 4.53
N ALA A 211 8.59 18.63 4.35
CA ALA A 211 9.86 17.95 4.14
C ALA A 211 10.68 17.89 5.43
N CYS A 212 11.41 16.78 5.59
CA CYS A 212 12.34 16.57 6.69
C CYS A 212 13.78 16.75 6.19
N VAL A 213 14.55 17.65 6.82
CA VAL A 213 15.98 17.84 6.57
C VAL A 213 16.76 16.87 7.45
N GLY A 214 17.63 16.07 6.84
CA GLY A 214 18.53 15.16 7.53
C GLY A 214 19.77 15.85 8.11
N ASP A 215 20.76 15.05 8.44
CA ASP A 215 22.04 15.56 8.95
C ASP A 215 22.72 16.46 7.91
N VAL A 216 23.18 17.61 8.38
CA VAL A 216 23.89 18.57 7.54
C VAL A 216 25.38 18.30 7.63
N ASN A 217 25.99 17.89 6.52
CA ASN A 217 27.42 17.67 6.43
C ASN A 217 28.06 18.88 5.76
N GLY A 218 29.13 19.40 6.37
CA GLY A 218 29.94 20.46 5.76
C GLY A 218 30.91 19.87 4.78
N GLU A 219 30.93 20.36 3.54
CA GLU A 219 32.00 20.11 2.59
C GLU A 219 32.93 21.33 2.47
N HIS A 220 34.07 21.15 1.80
CA HIS A 220 34.97 22.26 1.50
C HIS A 220 34.20 23.32 0.66
N ASP A 221 34.56 24.60 0.80
CA ASP A 221 33.99 25.74 0.08
C ASP A 221 32.66 26.35 0.58
N ASN A 222 32.47 26.41 1.91
CA ASN A 222 31.32 27.09 2.52
C ASN A 222 29.95 26.55 2.06
N THR A 223 29.89 25.27 1.66
CA THR A 223 28.68 24.60 1.19
C THR A 223 28.32 23.45 2.13
N ALA A 224 27.07 23.36 2.50
CA ALA A 224 26.49 22.25 3.23
C ALA A 224 25.78 21.30 2.28
N VAL A 225 25.91 20.00 2.54
CA VAL A 225 25.18 18.93 1.82
C VAL A 225 24.29 18.18 2.80
N THR A 226 23.03 18.02 2.45
CA THR A 226 22.06 17.29 3.27
C THR A 226 21.07 16.50 2.45
N ALA A 227 20.55 15.43 3.04
CA ALA A 227 19.43 14.68 2.49
C ALA A 227 18.11 15.30 2.95
N VAL A 228 17.20 15.59 2.01
CA VAL A 228 15.87 16.11 2.30
C VAL A 228 14.83 15.08 1.86
N THR A 229 14.10 14.52 2.83
CA THR A 229 12.99 13.59 2.55
C THR A 229 11.70 14.40 2.43
N ILE A 230 11.03 14.29 1.28
CA ILE A 230 9.91 15.14 0.89
C ILE A 230 8.82 14.32 0.20
N PRO A 231 7.51 14.68 0.32
CA PRO A 231 6.47 14.10 -0.51
C PRO A 231 6.79 14.29 -1.99
N LEU A 232 6.67 13.21 -2.78
CA LEU A 232 7.03 13.23 -4.22
C LEU A 232 6.31 14.36 -4.97
N ALA A 233 5.07 14.61 -4.64
CA ALA A 233 4.26 15.68 -5.20
C ALA A 233 4.78 17.09 -4.91
N SER A 234 5.41 17.28 -3.77
CA SER A 234 5.94 18.58 -3.36
C SER A 234 7.31 18.89 -3.95
N VAL A 235 7.97 17.92 -4.61
CA VAL A 235 9.36 18.06 -5.10
C VAL A 235 9.53 19.27 -6.04
N SER A 236 8.70 19.40 -7.06
CA SER A 236 8.82 20.47 -8.04
C SER A 236 8.59 21.87 -7.42
N ALA A 237 7.60 21.98 -6.52
CA ALA A 237 7.31 23.22 -5.80
C ALA A 237 8.46 23.60 -4.85
N PHE A 238 8.97 22.63 -4.09
CA PHE A 238 10.12 22.83 -3.21
C PHE A 238 11.38 23.28 -3.97
N GLN A 239 11.70 22.61 -5.08
CA GLN A 239 12.85 22.96 -5.91
C GLN A 239 12.74 24.39 -6.46
N ALA A 240 11.54 24.79 -6.93
CA ALA A 240 11.28 26.13 -7.41
C ALA A 240 11.43 27.18 -6.30
N ALA A 241 10.80 26.94 -5.15
CA ALA A 241 10.84 27.85 -3.98
C ALA A 241 12.26 28.00 -3.42
N LEU A 242 13.02 26.89 -3.33
CA LEU A 242 14.39 26.93 -2.84
C LEU A 242 15.31 27.68 -3.84
N LYS A 243 15.15 27.44 -5.13
CA LYS A 243 15.90 28.16 -6.18
C LYS A 243 15.63 29.66 -6.13
N GLU A 244 14.38 30.06 -5.97
CA GLU A 244 13.99 31.48 -5.89
C GLU A 244 14.55 32.13 -4.62
N SER A 245 14.33 31.53 -3.46
CA SER A 245 14.73 32.09 -2.16
C SER A 245 16.23 32.14 -1.95
N THR A 246 17.01 31.30 -2.65
CA THR A 246 18.49 31.31 -2.60
C THR A 246 19.14 31.96 -3.82
N ALA A 247 18.34 32.62 -4.69
CA ALA A 247 18.79 33.19 -5.94
C ALA A 247 19.60 32.18 -6.82
N GLY A 248 19.20 30.92 -6.79
CA GLY A 248 19.84 29.83 -7.56
C GLY A 248 21.14 29.31 -7.00
N ARG A 249 21.55 29.71 -5.78
CA ARG A 249 22.78 29.20 -5.12
C ARG A 249 22.61 27.77 -4.63
N ALA A 250 21.42 27.37 -4.17
CA ALA A 250 21.14 26.00 -3.79
C ALA A 250 20.92 25.09 -5.03
N ARG A 251 21.37 23.85 -4.92
CA ARG A 251 21.20 22.81 -5.95
C ARG A 251 20.50 21.62 -5.34
N CYS A 252 19.56 21.01 -6.10
CA CYS A 252 18.84 19.81 -5.70
C CYS A 252 19.00 18.72 -6.76
N SER A 253 19.32 17.52 -6.34
CA SER A 253 19.37 16.32 -7.19
C SER A 253 18.61 15.16 -6.53
N LEU A 254 18.08 14.21 -7.30
CA LEU A 254 17.51 12.98 -6.74
C LEU A 254 18.64 12.09 -6.22
N ALA A 255 18.44 11.46 -5.07
CA ALA A 255 19.45 10.61 -4.44
C ALA A 255 19.93 9.46 -5.35
N GLU A 256 19.06 8.90 -6.19
CA GLU A 256 19.40 7.87 -7.18
C GLU A 256 20.37 8.36 -8.28
N GLN A 257 20.37 9.67 -8.59
CA GLN A 257 21.25 10.24 -9.59
C GLN A 257 22.66 10.51 -9.06
N VAL A 258 22.82 10.61 -7.75
CA VAL A 258 24.13 10.83 -7.09
C VAL A 258 24.90 9.53 -6.94
N ALA A 259 24.21 8.41 -6.70
CA ALA A 259 24.82 7.08 -6.59
C ALA A 259 25.35 6.51 -7.94
N ALA A 260 25.01 7.13 -9.06
CA ALA A 260 25.41 6.71 -10.41
C ALA A 260 26.61 7.50 -11.00
N ARG A 261 27.22 8.42 -10.22
CA ARG A 261 28.44 9.16 -10.54
C ARG A 261 29.59 8.69 -9.66
#